data_7beeeb638e62c32fadc99f6364e7167d
#
_entry.id   7beeeb638e62c32fadc99f6364e7167d
#
_cell.length_a   1.000
_cell.length_b   1.000
_cell.length_c   1.000
_cell.angle_alpha   90.00
_cell.angle_beta   90.00
_cell.angle_gamma   90.00
#
_symmetry.space_group_name_H-M   'P 1'
#
loop_
_entity.id
_entity.type
_entity.pdbx_description
1 polymer ?
#
loop_
_entity_poly.entity_id
_entity_poly.type
_entity_poly.pdbx_seq_one_letter_code
_entity_poly.pdbx_strand_id
1 'polypeptide(L)'
;MAELATTARPYARAAFASAGATSQLLEWSSFLSRAAALVQDPQVVPLIGNPRVPLPELVEFLLELATAGRPDAQQAAPEHNFLQLLADNRRLRLLPEIAAQFEVLRSEAERVADVDVMSAQALTGEQSQKLQAVLERRLGLTVRLHTQVDRSLVGGAIVRYEDFVVDGSLRGRIERLGAAMRGA
;
A
#
# COMPACT_ATOMS: atom_id res chain seq x y z
N MET A 1 6.23 2.62 19.92
CA MET A 1 5.77 2.28 18.55
C MET A 1 4.47 1.49 18.55
N ALA A 2 4.35 0.35 19.28
CA ALA A 2 3.12 -0.44 19.32
C ALA A 2 1.86 0.31 19.82
N GLU A 3 1.99 1.24 20.73
CA GLU A 3 0.88 2.03 21.30
C GLU A 3 0.29 3.03 20.28
N LEU A 4 1.15 3.66 19.45
CA LEU A 4 0.70 4.57 18.39
C LEU A 4 -0.08 3.82 17.32
N ALA A 5 0.38 2.65 16.92
CA ALA A 5 -0.28 1.79 15.95
C ALA A 5 -1.67 1.33 16.43
N THR A 6 -1.78 0.95 17.72
CA THR A 6 -3.04 0.56 18.32
C THR A 6 -4.04 1.71 18.35
N THR A 7 -3.57 2.92 18.64
CA THR A 7 -4.42 4.13 18.70
C THR A 7 -4.82 4.62 17.31
N ALA A 8 -4.00 4.43 16.28
CA ALA A 8 -4.25 4.81 14.88
C ALA A 8 -5.29 3.90 14.20
N ARG A 9 -5.36 2.62 14.56
CA ARG A 9 -6.20 1.60 13.92
C ARG A 9 -7.67 1.96 13.75
N PRO A 10 -8.40 2.47 14.77
CA PRO A 10 -9.80 2.83 14.60
C PRO A 10 -9.99 3.99 13.61
N TYR A 11 -9.05 4.93 13.52
CA TYR A 11 -9.10 6.04 12.58
C TYR A 11 -8.81 5.58 11.14
N ALA A 12 -7.84 4.69 10.94
CA ALA A 12 -7.59 4.11 9.62
C ALA A 12 -8.81 3.34 9.10
N ARG A 13 -9.47 2.56 9.96
CA ARG A 13 -10.72 1.86 9.61
C ARG A 13 -11.87 2.80 9.31
N ALA A 14 -12.00 3.90 10.08
CA ALA A 14 -13.04 4.90 9.85
C ALA A 14 -12.82 5.62 8.51
N ALA A 15 -11.59 6.03 8.21
CA ALA A 15 -11.22 6.62 6.92
C ALA A 15 -11.52 5.64 5.77
N PHE A 16 -11.16 4.37 5.92
CA PHE A 16 -11.42 3.32 4.94
C PHE A 16 -12.93 3.09 4.71
N ALA A 17 -13.72 3.03 5.78
CA ALA A 17 -15.16 2.91 5.70
C ALA A 17 -15.83 4.14 5.04
N SER A 18 -15.28 5.36 5.30
CA SER A 18 -15.75 6.60 4.67
C SER A 18 -15.43 6.66 3.19
N ALA A 19 -14.31 6.09 2.75
CA ALA A 19 -13.90 6.02 1.34
C ALA A 19 -14.85 5.15 0.50
N GLY A 20 -15.48 4.11 1.08
CA GLY A 20 -16.53 3.28 0.48
C GLY A 20 -16.19 2.62 -0.84
N ALA A 21 -16.21 3.36 -1.95
CA ALA A 21 -15.97 2.84 -3.30
C ALA A 21 -14.47 2.84 -3.67
N THR A 22 -14.06 1.90 -4.53
CA THR A 22 -12.65 1.72 -4.95
C THR A 22 -12.02 3.00 -5.55
N SER A 23 -12.78 3.81 -6.28
CA SER A 23 -12.29 5.08 -6.83
C SER A 23 -11.94 6.10 -5.75
N GLN A 24 -12.68 6.13 -4.66
CA GLN A 24 -12.43 7.04 -3.53
C GLN A 24 -11.26 6.56 -2.65
N LEU A 25 -10.92 5.27 -2.66
CA LEU A 25 -9.76 4.74 -1.93
C LEU A 25 -8.44 5.38 -2.39
N LEU A 26 -8.28 5.61 -3.70
CA LEU A 26 -7.09 6.30 -4.24
C LEU A 26 -7.02 7.76 -3.81
N GLU A 27 -8.16 8.44 -3.78
CA GLU A 27 -8.25 9.83 -3.33
C GLU A 27 -7.91 9.97 -1.85
N TRP A 28 -8.50 9.11 -1.02
CA TRP A 28 -8.19 9.05 0.41
C TRP A 28 -6.73 8.69 0.69
N SER A 29 -6.16 7.74 -0.07
CA SER A 29 -4.75 7.39 0.02
C SER A 29 -3.84 8.59 -0.25
N SER A 30 -4.09 9.31 -1.34
CA SER A 30 -3.30 10.50 -1.70
C SER A 30 -3.48 11.63 -0.69
N PHE A 31 -4.69 11.85 -0.18
CA PHE A 31 -4.99 12.81 0.88
C PHE A 31 -4.24 12.49 2.18
N LEU A 32 -4.38 11.26 2.68
CA LEU A 32 -3.73 10.82 3.93
C LEU A 32 -2.20 10.88 3.82
N SER A 33 -1.63 10.50 2.67
CA SER A 33 -0.20 10.56 2.42
C SER A 33 0.33 12.00 2.48
N ARG A 34 -0.37 12.96 1.84
CA ARG A 34 -0.02 14.38 1.89
C ARG A 34 -0.19 14.96 3.28
N ALA A 35 -1.33 14.67 3.95
CA ALA A 35 -1.57 15.12 5.31
C ALA A 35 -0.53 14.58 6.29
N ALA A 36 -0.10 13.32 6.12
CA ALA A 36 0.98 12.70 6.89
C ALA A 36 2.32 13.40 6.69
N ALA A 37 2.65 13.78 5.46
CA ALA A 37 3.87 14.55 5.15
C ALA A 37 3.83 15.94 5.79
N LEU A 38 2.68 16.63 5.71
CA LEU A 38 2.49 17.97 6.29
C LEU A 38 2.69 17.98 7.81
N VAL A 39 2.15 17.00 8.54
CA VAL A 39 2.30 16.98 10.01
C VAL A 39 3.71 16.58 10.48
N GLN A 40 4.56 16.11 9.57
CA GLN A 40 5.99 15.85 9.81
C GLN A 40 6.88 17.03 9.38
N ASP A 41 6.33 17.99 8.64
CA ASP A 41 7.08 19.17 8.19
C ASP A 41 7.55 20.00 9.38
N PRO A 42 8.85 20.37 9.47
CA PRO A 42 9.41 21.20 10.54
C PRO A 42 8.70 22.55 10.73
N GLN A 43 8.05 23.08 9.70
CA GLN A 43 7.29 24.34 9.79
C GLN A 43 5.88 24.13 10.37
N VAL A 44 5.29 22.95 10.16
CA VAL A 44 3.94 22.61 10.61
C VAL A 44 3.91 22.03 12.03
N VAL A 45 4.94 21.24 12.38
CA VAL A 45 5.04 20.60 13.72
C VAL A 45 4.83 21.57 14.88
N PRO A 46 5.41 22.81 14.88
CA PRO A 46 5.21 23.77 15.98
C PRO A 46 3.77 24.34 16.05
N LEU A 47 3.00 24.27 14.96
CA LEU A 47 1.60 24.75 14.92
C LEU A 47 0.67 23.74 15.58
N ILE A 48 1.00 22.45 15.49
CA ILE A 48 0.19 21.37 16.05
C ILE A 48 0.32 21.36 17.58
N GLY A 49 -0.77 21.75 18.25
CA GLY A 49 -0.83 21.85 19.71
C GLY A 49 -0.42 23.21 20.26
N ASN A 50 -0.20 24.20 19.43
CA ASN A 50 0.05 25.57 19.85
C ASN A 50 -1.31 26.22 20.27
N PRO A 51 -1.48 26.66 21.52
CA PRO A 51 -2.74 27.25 21.97
C PRO A 51 -3.06 28.60 21.30
N ARG A 52 -2.12 29.20 20.61
CA ARG A 52 -2.32 30.46 19.86
C ARG A 52 -2.88 30.26 18.46
N VAL A 53 -2.88 29.03 17.96
CA VAL A 53 -3.39 28.67 16.63
C VAL A 53 -4.78 28.07 16.83
N PRO A 54 -5.85 28.70 16.31
CA PRO A 54 -7.20 28.15 16.38
C PRO A 54 -7.26 26.82 15.62
N LEU A 55 -7.83 25.78 16.25
CA LEU A 55 -7.93 24.45 15.64
C LEU A 55 -8.65 24.46 14.28
N PRO A 56 -9.75 25.22 14.07
CA PRO A 56 -10.40 25.27 12.76
C PRO A 56 -9.49 25.80 11.66
N GLU A 57 -8.72 26.88 11.93
CA GLU A 57 -7.80 27.46 10.96
C GLU A 57 -6.66 26.47 10.60
N LEU A 58 -6.17 25.71 11.60
CA LEU A 58 -5.17 24.67 11.36
C LEU A 58 -5.74 23.53 10.50
N VAL A 59 -6.98 23.11 10.73
CA VAL A 59 -7.65 22.08 9.96
C VAL A 59 -7.87 22.52 8.52
N GLU A 60 -8.36 23.74 8.29
CA GLU A 60 -8.53 24.29 6.94
C GLU A 60 -7.21 24.40 6.19
N PHE A 61 -6.17 24.88 6.85
CA PHE A 61 -4.82 24.96 6.28
C PHE A 61 -4.28 23.58 5.87
N LEU A 62 -4.41 22.57 6.73
CA LEU A 62 -3.99 21.20 6.41
C LEU A 62 -4.82 20.60 5.27
N LEU A 63 -6.14 20.87 5.26
CA LEU A 63 -7.03 20.39 4.21
C LEU A 63 -6.66 21.00 2.87
N GLU A 64 -6.49 22.31 2.78
CA GLU A 64 -6.14 23.04 1.56
C GLU A 64 -4.85 22.48 0.94
N LEU A 65 -3.81 22.30 1.76
CA LEU A 65 -2.54 21.76 1.29
C LEU A 65 -2.63 20.28 0.91
N ALA A 66 -3.36 19.47 1.68
CA ALA A 66 -3.50 18.05 1.40
C ALA A 66 -4.36 17.77 0.15
N THR A 67 -5.32 18.66 -0.15
CA THR A 67 -6.19 18.56 -1.34
C THR A 67 -5.69 19.39 -2.52
N ALA A 68 -4.57 20.09 -2.40
CA ALA A 68 -4.02 20.94 -3.43
C ALA A 68 -3.86 20.19 -4.77
N GLY A 69 -4.41 20.80 -5.84
CA GLY A 69 -4.38 20.21 -7.19
C GLY A 69 -5.47 19.16 -7.47
N ARG A 70 -6.41 18.92 -6.57
CA ARG A 70 -7.62 18.14 -6.85
C ARG A 70 -8.70 19.02 -7.45
N PRO A 71 -9.36 18.59 -8.55
CA PRO A 71 -10.47 19.34 -9.15
C PRO A 71 -11.68 19.45 -8.22
N ASP A 72 -11.87 18.46 -7.33
CA ASP A 72 -13.03 18.34 -6.45
C ASP A 72 -12.71 18.75 -4.99
N ALA A 73 -11.70 19.60 -4.76
CA ALA A 73 -11.31 20.07 -3.42
C ALA A 73 -12.48 20.71 -2.64
N GLN A 74 -13.49 21.25 -3.33
CA GLN A 74 -14.71 21.80 -2.72
C GLN A 74 -15.67 20.74 -2.16
N GLN A 75 -15.51 19.45 -2.51
CA GLN A 75 -16.31 18.34 -2.03
C GLN A 75 -15.59 17.52 -0.94
N ALA A 76 -14.50 18.06 -0.39
CA ALA A 76 -13.68 17.38 0.62
C ALA A 76 -14.33 17.37 2.04
N ALA A 77 -15.67 17.37 2.13
CA ALA A 77 -16.37 17.35 3.41
C ALA A 77 -16.04 16.14 4.31
N PRO A 78 -15.88 14.91 3.78
CA PRO A 78 -15.47 13.77 4.60
C PRO A 78 -14.05 13.91 5.14
N GLU A 79 -13.10 14.38 4.33
CA GLU A 79 -11.70 14.61 4.71
C GLU A 79 -11.60 15.74 5.74
N HIS A 80 -12.37 16.83 5.55
CA HIS A 80 -12.46 17.91 6.52
C HIS A 80 -12.95 17.40 7.88
N ASN A 81 -14.08 16.67 7.91
CA ASN A 81 -14.64 16.09 9.13
C ASN A 81 -13.65 15.14 9.80
N PHE A 82 -12.88 14.39 9.02
CA PHE A 82 -11.86 13.49 9.53
C PHE A 82 -10.71 14.24 10.19
N LEU A 83 -10.18 15.30 9.56
CA LEU A 83 -9.14 16.15 10.15
C LEU A 83 -9.67 16.85 11.42
N GLN A 84 -10.90 17.36 11.39
CA GLN A 84 -11.54 17.99 12.55
C GLN A 84 -11.63 17.01 13.73
N LEU A 85 -12.08 15.78 13.47
CA LEU A 85 -12.14 14.72 14.49
C LEU A 85 -10.77 14.43 15.12
N LEU A 86 -9.71 14.37 14.29
CA LEU A 86 -8.34 14.17 14.77
C LEU A 86 -7.83 15.38 15.58
N ALA A 87 -8.16 16.59 15.15
CA ALA A 87 -7.79 17.83 15.84
C ALA A 87 -8.44 17.92 17.22
N ASP A 88 -9.75 17.69 17.33
CA ASP A 88 -10.52 17.72 18.57
C ASP A 88 -9.99 16.71 19.58
N ASN A 89 -9.55 15.54 19.11
CA ASN A 89 -8.93 14.50 19.92
C ASN A 89 -7.44 14.71 20.17
N ARG A 90 -6.81 15.78 19.64
CA ARG A 90 -5.36 16.05 19.69
C ARG A 90 -4.51 14.92 19.09
N ARG A 91 -5.01 14.29 18.02
CA ARG A 91 -4.44 13.10 17.37
C ARG A 91 -3.92 13.36 15.96
N LEU A 92 -3.77 14.62 15.52
CA LEU A 92 -3.20 14.97 14.22
C LEU A 92 -1.81 14.34 13.99
N ARG A 93 -1.01 14.20 15.05
CA ARG A 93 0.32 13.56 14.98
C ARG A 93 0.28 12.06 14.66
N LEU A 94 -0.90 11.43 14.70
CA LEU A 94 -1.07 10.03 14.30
C LEU A 94 -1.28 9.86 12.79
N LEU A 95 -1.45 10.94 12.02
CA LEU A 95 -1.69 10.87 10.57
C LEU A 95 -0.70 9.99 9.81
N PRO A 96 0.63 10.00 10.09
CA PRO A 96 1.55 9.09 9.41
C PRO A 96 1.25 7.61 9.64
N GLU A 97 0.91 7.26 10.88
CA GLU A 97 0.56 5.88 11.24
C GLU A 97 -0.81 5.48 10.69
N ILE A 98 -1.76 6.42 10.68
CA ILE A 98 -3.09 6.23 10.08
C ILE A 98 -2.95 5.99 8.57
N ALA A 99 -2.12 6.79 7.87
CA ALA A 99 -1.86 6.62 6.45
C ALA A 99 -1.26 5.25 6.15
N ALA A 100 -0.25 4.81 6.91
CA ALA A 100 0.37 3.51 6.74
C ALA A 100 -0.64 2.36 6.91
N GLN A 101 -1.50 2.43 7.94
CA GLN A 101 -2.52 1.40 8.17
C GLN A 101 -3.65 1.45 7.15
N PHE A 102 -4.00 2.63 6.63
CA PHE A 102 -4.96 2.77 5.55
C PHE A 102 -4.46 2.09 4.27
N GLU A 103 -3.16 2.24 3.93
CA GLU A 103 -2.56 1.57 2.77
C GLU A 103 -2.62 0.04 2.89
N VAL A 104 -2.41 -0.51 4.08
CA VAL A 104 -2.60 -1.95 4.32
C VAL A 104 -4.04 -2.37 4.02
N LEU A 105 -5.03 -1.64 4.59
CA LEU A 105 -6.45 -1.93 4.36
C LEU A 105 -6.84 -1.77 2.88
N ARG A 106 -6.28 -0.77 2.19
CA ARG A 106 -6.48 -0.56 0.76
C ARG A 106 -5.94 -1.71 -0.06
N SER A 107 -4.70 -2.13 0.21
CA SER A 107 -4.09 -3.28 -0.48
C SER A 107 -4.88 -4.57 -0.28
N GLU A 108 -5.37 -4.82 0.95
CA GLU A 108 -6.24 -5.95 1.25
C GLU A 108 -7.57 -5.88 0.47
N ALA A 109 -8.16 -4.69 0.37
CA ALA A 109 -9.44 -4.48 -0.32
C ALA A 109 -9.33 -4.51 -1.84
N GLU A 110 -8.26 -3.93 -2.39
CA GLU A 110 -7.95 -4.01 -3.82
C GLU A 110 -7.55 -5.44 -4.23
N ARG A 111 -7.32 -6.31 -3.25
CA ARG A 111 -6.88 -7.70 -3.47
C ARG A 111 -5.71 -7.77 -4.45
N VAL A 112 -4.73 -6.89 -4.28
CA VAL A 112 -3.52 -6.86 -5.09
C VAL A 112 -2.45 -7.70 -4.42
N ALA A 113 -1.97 -8.71 -5.13
CA ALA A 113 -0.82 -9.51 -4.73
C ALA A 113 0.41 -9.02 -5.51
N ASP A 114 1.42 -8.54 -4.81
CA ASP A 114 2.73 -8.27 -5.40
C ASP A 114 3.50 -9.59 -5.51
N VAL A 115 3.82 -9.99 -6.74
CA VAL A 115 4.48 -11.27 -7.03
C VAL A 115 5.81 -11.02 -7.70
N ASP A 116 6.89 -11.46 -7.06
CA ASP A 116 8.23 -11.41 -7.62
C ASP A 116 8.48 -12.62 -8.54
N VAL A 117 8.89 -12.35 -9.79
CA VAL A 117 9.21 -13.38 -10.77
C VAL A 117 10.66 -13.24 -11.20
N MET A 118 11.49 -14.19 -10.83
CA MET A 118 12.86 -14.30 -11.34
C MET A 118 12.90 -15.29 -12.51
N SER A 119 13.33 -14.84 -13.68
CA SER A 119 13.37 -15.66 -14.90
C SER A 119 14.76 -15.63 -15.54
N ALA A 120 15.13 -16.72 -16.24
CA ALA A 120 16.41 -16.82 -16.93
C ALA A 120 16.58 -15.79 -18.06
N GLN A 121 15.47 -15.33 -18.64
CA GLN A 121 15.40 -14.34 -19.73
C GLN A 121 14.25 -13.38 -19.45
N ALA A 122 14.31 -12.17 -20.03
CA ALA A 122 13.21 -11.23 -19.95
C ALA A 122 11.92 -11.86 -20.49
N LEU A 123 10.84 -11.78 -19.71
CA LEU A 123 9.53 -12.25 -20.13
C LEU A 123 8.99 -11.36 -21.25
N THR A 124 8.43 -11.98 -22.29
CA THR A 124 7.67 -11.23 -23.29
C THR A 124 6.35 -10.72 -22.70
N GLY A 125 5.75 -9.69 -23.33
CA GLY A 125 4.46 -9.17 -22.91
C GLY A 125 3.37 -10.25 -22.81
N GLU A 126 3.31 -11.16 -23.80
CA GLU A 126 2.37 -12.29 -23.79
C GLU A 126 2.62 -13.28 -22.66
N GLN A 127 3.89 -13.57 -22.37
CA GLN A 127 4.26 -14.48 -21.28
C GLN A 127 3.90 -13.86 -19.92
N SER A 128 4.16 -12.57 -19.73
CA SER A 128 3.77 -11.84 -18.50
C SER A 128 2.26 -11.85 -18.30
N GLN A 129 1.48 -11.56 -19.35
CA GLN A 129 0.02 -11.58 -19.27
C GLN A 129 -0.54 -12.97 -18.96
N LYS A 130 -0.01 -14.02 -19.60
CA LYS A 130 -0.41 -15.42 -19.32
C LYS A 130 -0.09 -15.83 -17.89
N LEU A 131 1.12 -15.48 -17.42
CA LEU A 131 1.53 -15.76 -16.05
C LEU A 131 0.65 -15.03 -15.05
N GLN A 132 0.39 -13.75 -15.28
CA GLN A 132 -0.49 -12.94 -14.45
C GLN A 132 -1.89 -13.54 -14.37
N ALA A 133 -2.52 -13.88 -15.50
CA ALA A 133 -3.87 -14.47 -15.54
C ALA A 133 -3.95 -15.82 -14.80
N VAL A 134 -2.90 -16.65 -14.89
CA VAL A 134 -2.83 -17.93 -14.16
C VAL A 134 -2.73 -17.68 -12.65
N LEU A 135 -1.89 -16.72 -12.23
CA LEU A 135 -1.69 -16.38 -10.84
C LEU A 135 -2.96 -15.75 -10.24
N GLU A 136 -3.61 -14.83 -10.96
CA GLU A 136 -4.88 -14.21 -10.55
C GLU A 136 -5.98 -15.26 -10.33
N ARG A 137 -6.08 -16.23 -11.25
CA ARG A 137 -7.04 -17.34 -11.11
C ARG A 137 -6.73 -18.22 -9.90
N ARG A 138 -5.46 -18.44 -9.61
CA ARG A 138 -5.03 -19.33 -8.52
C ARG A 138 -5.10 -18.66 -7.15
N LEU A 139 -4.75 -17.38 -7.07
CA LEU A 139 -4.74 -16.59 -5.83
C LEU A 139 -6.10 -15.96 -5.52
N GLY A 140 -6.95 -15.76 -6.55
CA GLY A 140 -8.20 -15.01 -6.41
C GLY A 140 -7.99 -13.51 -6.17
N LEU A 141 -6.81 -13.00 -6.50
CA LEU A 141 -6.35 -11.64 -6.26
C LEU A 141 -5.91 -11.02 -7.59
N THR A 142 -5.98 -9.69 -7.71
CA THR A 142 -5.31 -8.97 -8.79
C THR A 142 -3.79 -9.06 -8.58
N VAL A 143 -3.05 -9.51 -9.59
CA VAL A 143 -1.60 -9.75 -9.45
C VAL A 143 -0.81 -8.62 -10.11
N ARG A 144 0.14 -8.04 -9.36
CA ARG A 144 1.17 -7.16 -9.89
C ARG A 144 2.49 -7.92 -9.97
N LEU A 145 3.02 -8.10 -11.19
CA LEU A 145 4.26 -8.83 -11.42
C LEU A 145 5.47 -7.88 -11.34
N HIS A 146 6.42 -8.22 -10.49
CA HIS A 146 7.77 -7.64 -10.46
C HIS A 146 8.73 -8.63 -11.10
N THR A 147 9.18 -8.36 -12.32
CA THR A 147 10.03 -9.29 -13.07
C THR A 147 11.51 -8.91 -12.97
N GLN A 148 12.34 -9.88 -12.60
CA GLN A 148 13.81 -9.75 -12.58
C GLN A 148 14.44 -10.85 -13.43
N VAL A 149 15.54 -10.52 -14.12
CA VAL A 149 16.28 -11.48 -14.93
C VAL A 149 17.47 -12.02 -14.12
N ASP A 150 17.47 -13.34 -13.89
CA ASP A 150 18.57 -14.05 -13.27
C ASP A 150 19.11 -15.13 -14.22
N ARG A 151 20.23 -14.84 -14.85
CA ARG A 151 20.89 -15.73 -15.83
C ARG A 151 21.42 -17.03 -15.19
N SER A 152 21.51 -17.11 -13.86
CA SER A 152 21.96 -18.33 -13.17
C SER A 152 20.94 -19.46 -13.22
N LEU A 153 19.67 -19.16 -13.56
CA LEU A 153 18.59 -20.15 -13.61
C LEU A 153 18.64 -21.11 -14.80
N VAL A 154 19.52 -20.87 -15.78
CA VAL A 154 19.65 -21.66 -17.03
C VAL A 154 18.35 -21.70 -17.87
N GLY A 155 17.16 -21.70 -17.23
CA GLY A 155 15.83 -21.68 -17.87
C GLY A 155 14.72 -21.82 -16.85
N GLY A 156 13.50 -21.43 -17.25
CA GLY A 156 12.32 -21.40 -16.39
C GLY A 156 12.22 -20.14 -15.55
N ALA A 157 11.36 -20.15 -14.52
CA ALA A 157 11.15 -19.04 -13.62
C ALA A 157 10.91 -19.51 -12.18
N ILE A 158 11.29 -18.66 -11.22
CA ILE A 158 10.94 -18.79 -9.80
C ILE A 158 9.93 -17.68 -9.48
N VAL A 159 8.79 -18.07 -8.92
CA VAL A 159 7.72 -17.16 -8.52
C VAL A 159 7.68 -17.12 -6.99
N ARG A 160 7.72 -15.91 -6.43
CA ARG A 160 7.61 -15.66 -4.98
C ARG A 160 6.41 -14.78 -4.68
N TYR A 161 5.62 -15.20 -3.74
CA TYR A 161 4.50 -14.44 -3.21
C TYR A 161 4.44 -14.66 -1.70
N GLU A 162 4.68 -13.63 -0.90
CA GLU A 162 4.81 -13.72 0.57
C GLU A 162 5.77 -14.86 0.96
N ASP A 163 5.30 -15.84 1.73
CA ASP A 163 6.07 -17.01 2.16
C ASP A 163 6.04 -18.16 1.13
N PHE A 164 5.28 -18.02 0.03
CA PHE A 164 5.20 -19.04 -1.00
C PHE A 164 6.27 -18.85 -2.06
N VAL A 165 7.04 -19.92 -2.32
CA VAL A 165 8.02 -19.97 -3.41
C VAL A 165 7.69 -21.15 -4.32
N VAL A 166 7.43 -20.85 -5.59
CA VAL A 166 7.22 -21.87 -6.63
C VAL A 166 8.43 -21.87 -7.54
N ASP A 167 9.28 -22.87 -7.40
CA ASP A 167 10.44 -23.07 -8.26
C ASP A 167 10.11 -23.93 -9.49
N GLY A 168 9.93 -23.25 -10.64
CA GLY A 168 9.75 -23.83 -11.97
C GLY A 168 11.03 -23.84 -12.81
N SER A 169 12.21 -23.58 -12.22
CA SER A 169 13.47 -23.54 -12.94
C SER A 169 13.92 -24.92 -13.43
N LEU A 170 14.67 -24.95 -14.54
CA LEU A 170 15.29 -26.19 -15.01
C LEU A 170 16.29 -26.72 -14.00
N ARG A 171 17.02 -25.85 -13.33
CA ARG A 171 17.97 -26.23 -12.28
C ARG A 171 17.28 -26.97 -11.14
N GLY A 172 16.19 -26.44 -10.59
CA GLY A 172 15.43 -27.12 -9.52
C GLY A 172 14.82 -28.44 -9.97
N ARG A 173 14.45 -28.57 -11.26
CA ARG A 173 14.01 -29.88 -11.82
C ARG A 173 15.12 -30.91 -11.88
N ILE A 174 16.31 -30.52 -12.33
CA ILE A 174 17.49 -31.40 -12.41
C ILE A 174 17.92 -31.85 -11.00
N GLU A 175 17.96 -30.92 -10.04
CA GLU A 175 18.30 -31.25 -8.64
C GLU A 175 17.33 -32.26 -8.03
N ARG A 176 16.02 -32.07 -8.26
CA ARG A 176 14.98 -33.02 -7.81
C ARG A 176 15.11 -34.40 -8.45
N LEU A 177 15.40 -34.45 -9.76
CA LEU A 177 15.65 -35.71 -10.45
C LEU A 177 16.91 -36.39 -9.91
N GLY A 178 18.00 -35.65 -9.73
CA GLY A 178 19.24 -36.17 -9.16
C GLY A 178 19.09 -36.69 -7.72
N ALA A 179 18.22 -36.05 -6.92
CA ALA A 179 17.88 -36.52 -5.57
C ALA A 179 17.06 -37.83 -5.60
N ALA A 180 16.07 -37.90 -6.50
CA ALA A 180 15.24 -39.09 -6.68
C ALA A 180 16.05 -40.31 -7.13
N MET A 181 17.06 -40.09 -7.99
CA MET A 181 17.97 -41.18 -8.47
C MET A 181 18.98 -41.64 -7.41
N ARG A 182 19.30 -40.83 -6.40
CA ARG A 182 20.22 -41.19 -5.31
C ARG A 182 19.52 -41.83 -4.13
N GLY A 183 18.20 -41.74 -4.04
CA GLY A 183 17.38 -42.34 -2.95
C GLY A 183 16.69 -43.64 -3.34
N ALA A 184 16.96 -44.16 -4.53
CA ALA A 184 16.58 -45.49 -5.01
C ALA A 184 17.81 -46.44 -5.01
#